data_d20bfae876f52b8c8ec3cd114cd8278c
#
_entry.id   d20bfae876f52b8c8ec3cd114cd8278c
#
_cell.length_a   1.000
_cell.length_b   1.000
_cell.length_c   1.000
_cell.angle_alpha   90.00
_cell.angle_beta   90.00
_cell.angle_gamma   90.00
#
_symmetry.space_group_name_H-M   'P 1'
#
loop_
_entity.id
_entity.type
_entity.pdbx_description
1 polymer ?
#
loop_
_entity_poly.entity_id
_entity_poly.type
_entity_poly.pdbx_seq_one_letter_code
_entity_poly.pdbx_strand_id
1 'polypeptide(L)'
;VLVFYDMPGINFEGDEPGQEIPPSEEFKKGFNKLVELGKPMLFLHHSIASWPNWDKYGEIIGGRFLYRSKEIRGTIKPDSGYRHEVKYTAKVIKEHPITKGLSEFPMCDELYLAEVFEDSITPLVESDYRFTQENFYSATQAIEGKMYNNKNWLHDNGSPCIAWIKNYQNSPIVYLQMGDSPDTYENSSYRLLVKNSLTWLNSNEAKIWAKGD
;
A
#
# COMPACT_ATOMS: atom_id res chain seq x y z
N VAL A 1 6.96 -8.25 -15.05
CA VAL A 1 6.44 -7.54 -13.87
C VAL A 1 5.07 -8.10 -13.53
N LEU A 2 4.83 -8.39 -12.25
CA LEU A 2 3.50 -8.70 -11.72
C LEU A 2 2.87 -7.41 -11.19
N VAL A 3 1.58 -7.21 -11.46
CA VAL A 3 0.83 -6.05 -10.97
C VAL A 3 -0.33 -6.56 -10.11
N PHE A 4 -0.45 -5.99 -8.91
CA PHE A 4 -1.48 -6.34 -7.94
C PHE A 4 -2.33 -5.10 -7.65
N TYR A 5 -3.64 -5.27 -7.65
CA TYR A 5 -4.61 -4.24 -7.34
C TYR A 5 -5.71 -4.73 -6.40
N ASP A 6 -6.09 -6.00 -6.56
CA ASP A 6 -7.19 -6.62 -5.82
C ASP A 6 -6.95 -6.65 -4.30
N MET A 7 -8.02 -6.85 -3.56
CA MET A 7 -8.09 -6.87 -2.10
C MET A 7 -8.64 -8.23 -1.60
N PRO A 8 -7.97 -9.37 -1.92
CA PRO A 8 -8.38 -10.68 -1.46
C PRO A 8 -8.12 -10.89 0.04
N GLY A 9 -8.80 -11.89 0.61
CA GLY A 9 -8.57 -12.33 1.99
C GLY A 9 -9.44 -11.66 3.02
N ILE A 10 -10.46 -10.91 2.60
CA ILE A 10 -11.52 -10.38 3.46
C ILE A 10 -12.88 -10.57 2.80
N ASN A 11 -13.87 -10.91 3.60
CA ASN A 11 -15.27 -10.97 3.18
C ASN A 11 -15.99 -9.70 3.62
N PHE A 12 -16.55 -8.93 2.68
CA PHE A 12 -17.33 -7.74 2.98
C PHE A 12 -18.83 -8.01 3.03
N GLU A 13 -19.27 -9.17 2.55
CA GLU A 13 -20.67 -9.54 2.39
C GLU A 13 -21.01 -10.78 3.23
N GLY A 14 -22.31 -11.10 3.36
CA GLY A 14 -22.79 -12.29 4.03
C GLY A 14 -23.00 -12.16 5.54
N ASP A 15 -23.03 -13.29 6.23
CA ASP A 15 -23.40 -13.36 7.64
C ASP A 15 -22.29 -12.90 8.60
N GLU A 16 -21.04 -12.89 8.15
CA GLU A 16 -19.86 -12.47 8.91
C GLU A 16 -19.04 -11.41 8.16
N PRO A 17 -19.52 -10.16 8.03
CA PRO A 17 -18.75 -9.10 7.39
C PRO A 17 -17.43 -8.83 8.11
N GLY A 18 -16.35 -8.67 7.35
CA GLY A 18 -15.02 -8.47 7.91
C GLY A 18 -14.33 -9.74 8.36
N GLN A 19 -14.86 -10.93 8.00
CA GLN A 19 -14.15 -12.18 8.19
C GLN A 19 -12.87 -12.20 7.33
N GLU A 20 -11.74 -12.38 8.00
CA GLU A 20 -10.44 -12.48 7.35
C GLU A 20 -10.18 -13.94 6.93
N ILE A 21 -9.90 -14.13 5.65
CA ILE A 21 -9.66 -15.45 5.02
C ILE A 21 -8.18 -15.55 4.65
N PRO A 22 -7.42 -16.49 5.24
CA PRO A 22 -6.02 -16.65 4.88
C PRO A 22 -5.87 -17.20 3.46
N PRO A 23 -4.78 -16.87 2.75
CA PRO A 23 -4.47 -17.51 1.47
C PRO A 23 -4.15 -18.99 1.69
N SER A 24 -4.43 -19.82 0.66
CA SER A 24 -4.06 -21.24 0.71
C SER A 24 -2.54 -21.43 0.84
N GLU A 25 -2.13 -22.55 1.40
CA GLU A 25 -0.70 -22.89 1.51
C GLU A 25 -0.03 -23.02 0.13
N GLU A 26 -0.77 -23.45 -0.88
CA GLU A 26 -0.28 -23.50 -2.26
C GLU A 26 -0.01 -22.10 -2.80
N PHE A 27 -0.93 -21.15 -2.58
CA PHE A 27 -0.73 -19.74 -2.95
C PHE A 27 0.49 -19.15 -2.24
N LYS A 28 0.62 -19.35 -0.92
CA LYS A 28 1.77 -18.86 -0.15
C LYS A 28 3.09 -19.40 -0.68
N LYS A 29 3.15 -20.71 -0.98
CA LYS A 29 4.33 -21.36 -1.56
C LYS A 29 4.66 -20.79 -2.94
N GLY A 30 3.66 -20.65 -3.81
CA GLY A 30 3.83 -20.08 -5.15
C GLY A 30 4.33 -18.63 -5.09
N PHE A 31 3.72 -17.80 -4.25
CA PHE A 31 4.11 -16.41 -4.07
C PHE A 31 5.54 -16.27 -3.52
N ASN A 32 5.90 -17.05 -2.49
CA ASN A 32 7.25 -17.07 -1.94
C ASN A 32 8.28 -17.43 -3.01
N LYS A 33 7.98 -18.42 -3.87
CA LYS A 33 8.88 -18.79 -4.96
C LYS A 33 9.06 -17.67 -5.99
N LEU A 34 8.02 -16.90 -6.28
CA LEU A 34 8.14 -15.73 -7.16
C LEU A 34 9.10 -14.69 -6.57
N VAL A 35 9.01 -14.43 -5.27
CA VAL A 35 9.89 -13.51 -4.55
C VAL A 35 11.34 -14.02 -4.55
N GLU A 36 11.57 -15.29 -4.26
CA GLU A 36 12.89 -15.94 -4.31
C GLU A 36 13.53 -15.85 -5.72
N LEU A 37 12.71 -16.01 -6.76
CA LEU A 37 13.13 -15.91 -8.16
C LEU A 37 13.37 -14.46 -8.61
N GLY A 38 13.17 -13.47 -7.74
CA GLY A 38 13.39 -12.07 -8.07
C GLY A 38 12.34 -11.50 -9.05
N LYS A 39 11.08 -11.97 -8.99
CA LYS A 39 10.02 -11.42 -9.85
C LYS A 39 9.68 -10.00 -9.44
N PRO A 40 9.81 -9.01 -10.35
CA PRO A 40 9.47 -7.63 -10.05
C PRO A 40 7.96 -7.48 -9.83
N MET A 41 7.57 -6.70 -8.81
CA MET A 41 6.17 -6.55 -8.40
C MET A 41 5.80 -5.08 -8.25
N LEU A 42 4.67 -4.69 -8.82
CA LEU A 42 4.00 -3.41 -8.61
C LEU A 42 2.70 -3.65 -7.85
N PHE A 43 2.58 -3.04 -6.70
CA PHE A 43 1.39 -3.06 -5.88
C PHE A 43 0.70 -1.70 -5.95
N LEU A 44 -0.59 -1.72 -6.26
CA LEU A 44 -1.41 -0.52 -6.40
C LEU A 44 -2.49 -0.51 -5.32
N HIS A 45 -2.70 0.63 -4.74
CA HIS A 45 -3.80 1.02 -3.86
C HIS A 45 -4.27 -0.10 -2.92
N HIS A 46 -5.38 -0.77 -3.27
CA HIS A 46 -6.02 -1.81 -2.46
C HIS A 46 -5.11 -2.99 -2.10
N SER A 47 -4.05 -3.20 -2.85
CA SER A 47 -3.18 -4.35 -2.61
C SER A 47 -2.51 -4.37 -1.22
N ILE A 48 -2.35 -3.21 -0.55
CA ILE A 48 -1.85 -3.15 0.84
C ILE A 48 -2.84 -3.75 1.85
N ALA A 49 -4.12 -3.81 1.49
CA ALA A 49 -5.20 -4.34 2.32
C ALA A 49 -5.47 -5.83 2.09
N SER A 50 -4.72 -6.47 1.16
CA SER A 50 -4.87 -7.89 0.83
C SER A 50 -4.31 -8.80 1.91
N TRP A 51 -4.88 -9.99 2.01
CA TRP A 51 -4.42 -11.10 2.86
C TRP A 51 -4.14 -10.68 4.31
N PRO A 52 -5.11 -10.10 5.04
CA PRO A 52 -4.91 -9.56 6.38
C PRO A 52 -4.43 -10.61 7.40
N ASN A 53 -4.62 -11.91 7.14
CA ASN A 53 -4.13 -13.01 7.96
C ASN A 53 -2.80 -13.62 7.48
N TRP A 54 -2.06 -12.90 6.62
CA TRP A 54 -0.74 -13.35 6.19
C TRP A 54 0.31 -12.26 6.41
N ASP A 55 0.95 -12.27 7.58
CA ASP A 55 1.87 -11.21 8.02
C ASP A 55 3.04 -11.01 7.05
N LYS A 56 3.54 -12.09 6.45
CA LYS A 56 4.60 -12.04 5.46
C LYS A 56 4.24 -11.19 4.23
N TYR A 57 2.95 -11.09 3.88
CA TYR A 57 2.51 -10.27 2.76
C TYR A 57 2.77 -8.77 3.02
N GLY A 58 2.48 -8.29 4.23
CA GLY A 58 2.83 -6.93 4.65
C GLY A 58 4.34 -6.69 4.64
N GLU A 59 5.15 -7.67 5.07
CA GLU A 59 6.60 -7.60 5.01
C GLU A 59 7.11 -7.50 3.56
N ILE A 60 6.46 -8.16 2.63
CA ILE A 60 6.82 -8.09 1.21
C ILE A 60 6.53 -6.69 0.66
N ILE A 61 5.34 -6.13 0.89
CA ILE A 61 4.94 -4.81 0.38
C ILE A 61 5.68 -3.68 1.10
N GLY A 62 5.96 -3.82 2.38
CA GLY A 62 6.55 -2.76 3.23
C GLY A 62 5.51 -1.93 3.98
N GLY A 63 4.32 -2.46 4.16
CA GLY A 63 3.22 -1.83 4.90
C GLY A 63 2.00 -2.73 4.97
N ARG A 64 1.00 -2.31 5.74
CA ARG A 64 -0.20 -3.10 5.96
C ARG A 64 -1.41 -2.25 6.32
N PHE A 65 -2.53 -2.52 5.68
CA PHE A 65 -3.83 -2.04 6.12
C PHE A 65 -4.47 -3.08 7.07
N LEU A 66 -4.92 -2.63 8.23
CA LEU A 66 -5.52 -3.47 9.27
C LEU A 66 -7.02 -3.21 9.35
N TYR A 67 -7.83 -4.23 9.17
CA TYR A 67 -9.29 -4.13 9.35
C TYR A 67 -9.71 -4.18 10.81
N ARG A 68 -8.86 -4.73 11.67
CA ARG A 68 -9.03 -4.80 13.13
C ARG A 68 -7.69 -4.56 13.81
N SER A 69 -7.73 -4.14 15.07
CA SER A 69 -6.52 -4.08 15.89
C SER A 69 -5.79 -5.42 15.90
N LYS A 70 -4.48 -5.39 15.65
CA LYS A 70 -3.65 -6.59 15.49
C LYS A 70 -2.23 -6.35 15.97
N GLU A 71 -1.56 -7.41 16.43
CA GLU A 71 -0.12 -7.36 16.68
C GLU A 71 0.66 -7.34 15.35
N ILE A 72 1.49 -6.31 15.16
CA ILE A 72 2.40 -6.14 14.03
C ILE A 72 3.81 -5.93 14.57
N ARG A 73 4.73 -6.78 14.18
CA ARG A 73 6.15 -6.71 14.60
C ARG A 73 6.33 -6.57 16.13
N GLY A 74 5.53 -7.32 16.89
CA GLY A 74 5.60 -7.32 18.36
C GLY A 74 4.90 -6.17 19.05
N THR A 75 4.17 -5.32 18.32
CA THR A 75 3.41 -4.19 18.87
C THR A 75 1.94 -4.29 18.46
N ILE A 76 1.02 -4.11 19.40
CA ILE A 76 -0.41 -4.02 19.08
C ILE A 76 -0.67 -2.68 18.41
N LYS A 77 -1.20 -2.75 17.19
CA LYS A 77 -1.59 -1.59 16.39
C LYS A 77 -3.11 -1.50 16.28
N PRO A 78 -3.70 -0.29 16.26
CA PRO A 78 -5.11 -0.12 15.99
C PRO A 78 -5.45 -0.55 14.55
N ASP A 79 -6.73 -0.63 14.24
CA ASP A 79 -7.20 -0.74 12.87
C ASP A 79 -6.85 0.49 12.07
N SER A 80 -6.59 0.30 10.78
CA SER A 80 -6.25 1.37 9.83
C SER A 80 -7.42 2.32 9.58
N GLY A 81 -7.10 3.48 9.02
CA GLY A 81 -8.08 4.46 8.57
C GLY A 81 -8.14 4.56 7.05
N TYR A 82 -9.29 4.99 6.56
CA TYR A 82 -9.51 5.31 5.15
C TYR A 82 -10.20 6.67 5.00
N ARG A 83 -9.97 7.34 3.87
CA ARG A 83 -10.66 8.58 3.52
C ARG A 83 -10.76 8.72 2.01
N HIS A 84 -11.99 8.65 1.47
CA HIS A 84 -12.27 8.86 0.05
C HIS A 84 -12.19 10.34 -0.35
N GLU A 85 -11.98 10.59 -1.63
CA GLU A 85 -12.07 11.91 -2.27
C GLU A 85 -11.20 13.00 -1.61
N VAL A 86 -10.01 12.59 -1.13
CA VAL A 86 -9.07 13.54 -0.53
C VAL A 86 -8.37 14.32 -1.62
N LYS A 87 -8.43 15.66 -1.53
CA LYS A 87 -7.62 16.56 -2.36
C LYS A 87 -6.31 16.83 -1.64
N TYR A 88 -5.20 16.53 -2.31
CA TYR A 88 -3.86 16.71 -1.77
C TYR A 88 -2.84 16.97 -2.88
N THR A 89 -1.66 17.40 -2.48
CA THR A 89 -0.49 17.49 -3.36
C THR A 89 0.44 16.31 -3.09
N ALA A 90 0.67 15.49 -4.10
CA ALA A 90 1.72 14.46 -4.07
C ALA A 90 3.08 15.13 -4.33
N LYS A 91 4.03 14.97 -3.41
CA LYS A 91 5.36 15.60 -3.44
C LYS A 91 6.43 14.56 -3.66
N VAL A 92 7.21 14.71 -4.70
CA VAL A 92 8.42 13.90 -4.92
C VAL A 92 9.47 14.29 -3.87
N ILE A 93 9.87 13.34 -3.04
CA ILE A 93 10.86 13.56 -1.96
C ILE A 93 12.21 12.92 -2.26
N LYS A 94 12.28 12.09 -3.31
CA LYS A 94 13.51 11.43 -3.73
C LYS A 94 13.60 11.32 -5.24
N GLU A 95 14.74 11.73 -5.81
CA GLU A 95 15.06 11.48 -7.20
C GLU A 95 15.30 9.98 -7.42
N HIS A 96 14.58 9.41 -8.38
CA HIS A 96 14.65 8.01 -8.76
C HIS A 96 14.14 7.85 -10.20
N PRO A 97 14.52 6.80 -10.96
CA PRO A 97 13.95 6.53 -12.28
C PRO A 97 12.41 6.51 -12.29
N ILE A 98 11.78 6.07 -11.19
CA ILE A 98 10.32 6.06 -11.01
C ILE A 98 9.73 7.47 -10.94
N THR A 99 10.44 8.40 -10.31
CA THR A 99 9.96 9.80 -10.14
C THR A 99 10.45 10.74 -11.24
N LYS A 100 11.18 10.21 -12.24
CA LYS A 100 11.73 11.01 -13.34
C LYS A 100 10.64 11.76 -14.11
N GLY A 101 10.83 13.07 -14.25
CA GLY A 101 9.89 13.96 -14.95
C GLY A 101 8.68 14.37 -14.13
N LEU A 102 8.65 14.00 -12.83
CA LEU A 102 7.67 14.43 -11.85
C LEU A 102 8.29 15.42 -10.87
N SER A 103 7.47 16.31 -10.36
CA SER A 103 7.75 17.17 -9.21
C SER A 103 6.62 16.98 -8.19
N GLU A 104 5.99 18.04 -7.75
CA GLU A 104 4.72 17.95 -7.04
C GLU A 104 3.56 18.01 -8.04
N PHE A 105 2.46 17.32 -7.74
CA PHE A 105 1.27 17.30 -8.58
C PHE A 105 0.00 17.12 -7.75
N PRO A 106 -1.13 17.76 -8.17
CA PRO A 106 -2.40 17.63 -7.46
C PRO A 106 -3.02 16.26 -7.69
N MET A 107 -3.64 15.74 -6.64
CA MET A 107 -4.41 14.51 -6.65
C MET A 107 -5.77 14.70 -5.97
N CYS A 108 -6.75 13.90 -6.39
CA CYS A 108 -7.99 13.66 -5.67
C CYS A 108 -8.24 12.17 -5.68
N ASP A 109 -8.06 11.51 -4.52
CA ASP A 109 -8.10 10.05 -4.44
C ASP A 109 -8.36 9.59 -3.02
N GLU A 110 -8.56 8.29 -2.81
CA GLU A 110 -8.59 7.71 -1.47
C GLU A 110 -7.19 7.70 -0.85
N LEU A 111 -7.10 7.95 0.45
CA LEU A 111 -5.90 7.77 1.25
C LEU A 111 -6.15 6.79 2.40
N TYR A 112 -5.10 6.05 2.76
CA TYR A 112 -5.09 5.12 3.88
C TYR A 112 -4.16 5.59 4.99
N LEU A 113 -4.69 5.68 6.21
CA LEU A 113 -3.91 5.74 7.43
C LEU A 113 -3.56 4.30 7.83
N ALA A 114 -2.53 3.76 7.18
CA ALA A 114 -2.09 2.36 7.30
C ALA A 114 -0.71 2.30 7.97
N GLU A 115 -0.33 1.11 8.45
CA GLU A 115 1.02 0.86 8.92
C GLU A 115 2.01 0.86 7.75
N VAL A 116 2.97 1.77 7.76
CA VAL A 116 4.08 1.83 6.81
C VAL A 116 5.36 1.42 7.54
N PHE A 117 6.09 0.46 6.99
CA PHE A 117 7.32 -0.06 7.59
C PHE A 117 8.53 0.77 7.12
N GLU A 118 8.60 2.02 7.60
CA GLU A 118 9.57 3.03 7.17
C GLU A 118 11.03 2.58 7.29
N ASP A 119 11.34 1.70 8.23
CA ASP A 119 12.66 1.10 8.43
C ASP A 119 13.10 0.15 7.32
N SER A 120 12.17 -0.27 6.47
CA SER A 120 12.39 -1.30 5.45
C SER A 120 12.03 -0.88 4.04
N ILE A 121 11.69 0.38 3.83
CA ILE A 121 11.33 0.95 2.52
C ILE A 121 12.25 2.11 2.14
N THR A 122 12.21 2.49 0.88
CA THR A 122 12.75 3.76 0.40
C THR A 122 11.59 4.61 -0.09
N PRO A 123 11.19 5.67 0.64
CA PRO A 123 10.10 6.53 0.25
C PRO A 123 10.47 7.36 -0.99
N LEU A 124 9.52 7.56 -1.88
CA LEU A 124 9.67 8.30 -3.13
C LEU A 124 8.73 9.51 -3.23
N VAL A 125 7.49 9.36 -2.75
CA VAL A 125 6.46 10.38 -2.83
C VAL A 125 5.70 10.44 -1.51
N GLU A 126 5.46 11.65 -1.03
CA GLU A 126 4.63 11.94 0.13
C GLU A 126 3.41 12.79 -0.26
N SER A 127 2.36 12.68 0.56
CA SER A 127 1.19 13.56 0.51
C SER A 127 1.35 14.72 1.49
N ASP A 128 0.87 15.92 1.14
CA ASP A 128 0.76 17.03 2.09
C ASP A 128 -0.48 16.94 2.99
N TYR A 129 -1.32 15.91 2.84
CA TYR A 129 -2.45 15.64 3.72
C TYR A 129 -1.96 15.24 5.11
N ARG A 130 -2.75 15.55 6.14
CA ARG A 130 -2.41 15.18 7.53
C ARG A 130 -2.93 13.79 7.86
N PHE A 131 -2.01 12.86 8.08
CA PHE A 131 -2.31 11.47 8.47
C PHE A 131 -2.53 11.38 9.97
N THR A 132 -3.63 11.95 10.44
CA THR A 132 -4.05 11.98 11.84
C THR A 132 -5.44 11.40 12.00
N GLN A 133 -5.75 10.84 13.14
CA GLN A 133 -7.00 10.16 13.46
C GLN A 133 -8.26 10.95 13.04
N GLU A 134 -8.28 12.25 13.27
CA GLU A 134 -9.45 13.10 12.98
C GLU A 134 -9.73 13.23 11.48
N ASN A 135 -8.75 12.94 10.62
CA ASN A 135 -8.85 13.08 9.17
C ASN A 135 -9.25 11.77 8.47
N PHE A 136 -9.34 10.66 9.20
CA PHE A 136 -9.67 9.35 8.64
C PHE A 136 -10.84 8.69 9.38
N TYR A 137 -11.38 7.64 8.80
CA TYR A 137 -12.45 6.82 9.35
C TYR A 137 -11.94 5.42 9.67
N SER A 138 -12.39 4.83 10.76
CA SER A 138 -11.98 3.51 11.23
C SER A 138 -12.40 2.39 10.26
N ALA A 139 -11.46 1.54 9.88
CA ALA A 139 -11.75 0.34 9.09
C ALA A 139 -12.65 -0.65 9.84
N THR A 140 -12.41 -0.86 11.14
CA THR A 140 -13.26 -1.71 11.98
C THR A 140 -14.70 -1.23 11.97
N GLN A 141 -14.92 0.08 12.16
CA GLN A 141 -16.28 0.62 12.19
C GLN A 141 -16.97 0.49 10.82
N ALA A 142 -16.20 0.63 9.73
CA ALA A 142 -16.73 0.44 8.38
C ALA A 142 -17.24 -0.99 8.15
N ILE A 143 -16.43 -2.02 8.49
CA ILE A 143 -16.87 -3.43 8.36
C ILE A 143 -17.99 -3.81 9.33
N GLU A 144 -18.21 -3.05 10.40
CA GLU A 144 -19.35 -3.17 11.31
C GLU A 144 -20.59 -2.41 10.80
N GLY A 145 -20.58 -1.91 9.58
CA GLY A 145 -21.70 -1.17 8.96
C GLY A 145 -21.81 0.30 9.37
N LYS A 146 -20.78 0.86 10.03
CA LYS A 146 -20.70 2.26 10.46
C LYS A 146 -19.73 3.03 9.59
N MET A 147 -19.99 3.08 8.28
CA MET A 147 -19.17 3.81 7.31
C MET A 147 -18.96 5.28 7.73
N TYR A 148 -17.79 5.82 7.36
CA TYR A 148 -17.43 7.23 7.59
C TYR A 148 -17.47 7.66 9.05
N ASN A 149 -17.12 6.75 9.97
CA ASN A 149 -17.15 7.01 11.40
C ASN A 149 -15.77 6.82 12.03
N ASN A 150 -15.40 7.74 12.93
CA ASN A 150 -14.16 7.67 13.73
C ASN A 150 -14.45 7.98 15.23
N LYS A 151 -15.71 7.96 15.66
CA LYS A 151 -16.08 8.24 17.05
C LYS A 151 -15.49 7.18 17.97
N ASN A 152 -14.76 7.63 18.99
CA ASN A 152 -14.05 6.78 19.96
C ASN A 152 -12.97 5.86 19.34
N TRP A 153 -12.58 6.11 18.10
CA TRP A 153 -11.43 5.46 17.49
C TRP A 153 -10.17 6.18 17.93
N LEU A 154 -9.12 5.42 18.25
CA LEU A 154 -7.81 5.96 18.64
C LEU A 154 -6.76 5.41 17.68
N HIS A 155 -6.00 6.30 17.09
CA HIS A 155 -4.91 5.97 16.19
C HIS A 155 -3.78 6.99 16.32
N ASP A 156 -2.54 6.52 16.32
CA ASP A 156 -1.37 7.38 16.25
C ASP A 156 -1.30 8.09 14.88
N ASN A 157 -0.49 9.15 14.80
CA ASN A 157 -0.22 9.77 13.51
C ASN A 157 0.48 8.77 12.59
N GLY A 158 0.02 8.70 11.33
CA GLY A 158 0.59 7.82 10.33
C GLY A 158 1.64 8.48 9.45
N SER A 159 2.23 7.70 8.59
CA SER A 159 3.21 8.14 7.60
C SER A 159 2.53 8.88 6.45
N PRO A 160 3.06 10.03 6.01
CA PRO A 160 2.60 10.70 4.79
C PRO A 160 3.07 10.02 3.51
N CYS A 161 3.89 8.96 3.61
CA CYS A 161 4.46 8.25 2.46
C CYS A 161 3.38 7.50 1.68
N ILE A 162 3.22 7.85 0.41
CA ILE A 162 2.20 7.30 -0.49
C ILE A 162 2.77 6.54 -1.69
N ALA A 163 4.10 6.54 -1.86
CA ALA A 163 4.79 5.70 -2.84
C ALA A 163 6.20 5.37 -2.37
N TRP A 164 6.57 4.12 -2.50
CA TRP A 164 7.89 3.64 -2.09
C TRP A 164 8.40 2.49 -2.94
N ILE A 165 9.69 2.24 -2.83
CA ILE A 165 10.33 1.02 -3.30
C ILE A 165 10.87 0.21 -2.13
N LYS A 166 10.93 -1.08 -2.32
CA LYS A 166 11.48 -2.04 -1.37
C LYS A 166 12.09 -3.21 -2.12
N ASN A 167 13.17 -3.76 -1.60
CA ASN A 167 13.59 -5.11 -1.96
C ASN A 167 13.09 -6.09 -0.92
N TYR A 168 12.60 -7.22 -1.36
CA TYR A 168 12.31 -8.35 -0.49
C TYR A 168 12.92 -9.61 -1.08
N GLN A 169 13.89 -10.19 -0.37
CA GLN A 169 14.79 -11.20 -0.94
C GLN A 169 15.41 -10.70 -2.26
N ASN A 170 15.09 -11.32 -3.41
CA ASN A 170 15.63 -10.94 -4.71
C ASN A 170 14.66 -10.07 -5.55
N SER A 171 13.45 -9.79 -5.04
CA SER A 171 12.41 -9.08 -5.79
C SER A 171 12.44 -7.58 -5.55
N PRO A 172 12.55 -6.76 -6.61
CA PRO A 172 12.25 -5.34 -6.53
C PRO A 172 10.75 -5.13 -6.48
N ILE A 173 10.31 -4.29 -5.56
CA ILE A 173 8.91 -4.02 -5.24
C ILE A 173 8.68 -2.53 -5.29
N VAL A 174 7.57 -2.13 -5.88
CA VAL A 174 7.01 -0.77 -5.85
C VAL A 174 5.61 -0.84 -5.28
N TYR A 175 5.28 0.06 -4.37
CA TYR A 175 3.92 0.33 -3.94
C TYR A 175 3.53 1.77 -4.25
N LEU A 176 2.32 1.94 -4.77
CA LEU A 176 1.67 3.24 -4.99
C LEU A 176 0.32 3.23 -4.28
N GLN A 177 0.13 4.13 -3.30
CA GLN A 177 -1.12 4.21 -2.55
C GLN A 177 -2.27 4.79 -3.37
N MET A 178 -1.96 5.60 -4.38
CA MET A 178 -2.95 6.14 -5.31
C MET A 178 -3.54 5.04 -6.18
N GLY A 179 -4.81 5.20 -6.62
CA GLY A 179 -5.43 4.27 -7.60
C GLY A 179 -6.83 3.81 -7.28
N ASP A 180 -7.58 4.48 -6.40
CA ASP A 180 -8.98 4.14 -6.11
C ASP A 180 -9.92 4.58 -7.22
N SER A 181 -9.94 5.85 -7.55
CA SER A 181 -10.94 6.41 -8.44
C SER A 181 -10.54 6.35 -9.91
N PRO A 182 -11.51 6.29 -10.85
CA PRO A 182 -11.24 6.42 -12.28
C PRO A 182 -10.47 7.70 -12.63
N ASP A 183 -10.75 8.80 -11.95
CA ASP A 183 -10.11 10.10 -12.19
C ASP A 183 -8.61 10.07 -11.91
N THR A 184 -8.18 9.22 -10.98
CA THR A 184 -6.76 9.00 -10.70
C THR A 184 -6.03 8.46 -11.92
N TYR A 185 -6.67 7.56 -12.68
CA TYR A 185 -6.09 6.99 -13.91
C TYR A 185 -6.12 7.96 -15.10
N GLU A 186 -6.86 9.07 -15.03
CA GLU A 186 -6.82 10.17 -15.99
C GLU A 186 -5.72 11.19 -15.67
N ASN A 187 -5.22 11.23 -14.44
CA ASN A 187 -4.16 12.11 -14.02
C ASN A 187 -2.83 11.76 -14.74
N SER A 188 -2.31 12.70 -15.52
CA SER A 188 -1.12 12.48 -16.35
C SER A 188 0.14 12.19 -15.52
N SER A 189 0.27 12.80 -14.34
CA SER A 189 1.42 12.59 -13.45
C SER A 189 1.36 11.20 -12.79
N TYR A 190 0.17 10.76 -12.36
CA TYR A 190 -0.01 9.40 -11.88
C TYR A 190 0.28 8.36 -12.96
N ARG A 191 -0.22 8.57 -14.18
CA ARG A 191 0.08 7.67 -15.32
C ARG A 191 1.56 7.62 -15.62
N LEU A 192 2.27 8.76 -15.52
CA LEU A 192 3.72 8.79 -15.67
C LEU A 192 4.41 8.02 -14.55
N LEU A 193 3.97 8.15 -13.31
CA LEU A 193 4.49 7.41 -12.15
C LEU A 193 4.34 5.89 -12.34
N VAL A 194 3.16 5.42 -12.75
CA VAL A 194 2.89 4.00 -13.05
C VAL A 194 3.78 3.51 -14.21
N LYS A 195 3.85 4.28 -15.31
CA LYS A 195 4.70 3.95 -16.46
C LYS A 195 6.17 3.82 -16.07
N ASN A 196 6.68 4.78 -15.30
CA ASN A 196 8.06 4.78 -14.84
C ASN A 196 8.33 3.59 -13.90
N SER A 197 7.37 3.26 -13.00
CA SER A 197 7.44 2.11 -12.12
C SER A 197 7.58 0.80 -12.90
N LEU A 198 6.72 0.59 -13.89
CA LEU A 198 6.78 -0.59 -14.76
C LEU A 198 8.08 -0.65 -15.56
N THR A 199 8.56 0.49 -16.06
CA THR A 199 9.81 0.59 -16.82
C THR A 199 11.00 0.23 -15.94
N TRP A 200 11.09 0.83 -14.74
CA TRP A 200 12.18 0.54 -13.81
C TRP A 200 12.15 -0.92 -13.35
N LEU A 201 10.99 -1.43 -12.91
CA LEU A 201 10.84 -2.82 -12.48
C LEU A 201 11.26 -3.84 -13.56
N ASN A 202 11.10 -3.50 -14.84
CA ASN A 202 11.53 -4.36 -15.96
C ASN A 202 13.02 -4.20 -16.31
N SER A 203 13.74 -3.27 -15.69
CA SER A 203 15.14 -2.99 -15.97
C SER A 203 16.11 -3.98 -15.30
N ASN A 204 17.35 -4.03 -15.77
CA ASN A 204 18.42 -4.73 -15.08
C ASN A 204 18.87 -4.00 -13.82
N GLU A 205 18.75 -2.66 -13.80
CA GLU A 205 19.04 -1.83 -12.62
C GLU A 205 18.22 -2.27 -11.41
N ALA A 206 16.88 -2.41 -11.55
CA ALA A 206 16.02 -2.86 -10.48
C ALA A 206 16.37 -4.26 -9.95
N LYS A 207 16.77 -5.16 -10.86
CA LYS A 207 17.16 -6.53 -10.48
C LYS A 207 18.49 -6.60 -9.74
N ILE A 208 19.45 -5.74 -10.11
CA ILE A 208 20.73 -5.59 -9.41
C ILE A 208 20.49 -4.95 -8.05
N TRP A 209 19.78 -3.83 -8.03
CA TRP A 209 19.42 -3.12 -6.78
C TRP A 209 18.73 -4.03 -5.75
N ALA A 210 17.79 -4.90 -6.19
CA ALA A 210 17.08 -5.79 -5.29
C ALA A 210 17.95 -6.86 -4.63
N LYS A 211 19.10 -7.18 -5.21
CA LYS A 211 20.07 -8.15 -4.67
C LYS A 211 21.08 -7.53 -3.72
N GLY A 212 21.10 -6.20 -3.59
CA GLY A 212 22.06 -5.48 -2.75
C GLY A 212 23.44 -5.32 -3.38
N ASP A 213 23.52 -5.44 -4.71
CA ASP A 213 24.75 -5.26 -5.51
C ASP A 213 24.90 -3.82 -5.98
#